data_45caf063d1ddfb2de78235d16bb17843
#
_entry.id   45caf063d1ddfb2de78235d16bb17843
#
_cell.length_a   1.000
_cell.length_b   1.000
_cell.length_c   1.000
_cell.angle_alpha   90.00
_cell.angle_beta   90.00
_cell.angle_gamma   90.00
#
_symmetry.space_group_name_H-M   'P 1'
#
loop_
_entity.id
_entity.type
_entity.pdbx_description
1 polymer ?
#
loop_
_entity_poly.entity_id
_entity_poly.type
_entity_poly.pdbx_seq_one_letter_code
_entity_poly.pdbx_strand_id
1 'polypeptide(L)'
;MIERLTDLPPGVLGLRAGGRLTAADYDEIITPMVDEALQAAGRLRCLIEIEPGFQGLTPDAVADDVRVGLRAFGAVDGVAVVAGPGWVAEASRWAGFLVPFPLRVFAPGEHGAAADWLAALPADAGITLALDASTGVVTAEVTEALRVGDFEALAATVDPWMGEKGDLTGLVLHLRGFPRWASIGALVRHVRFVVGHQGRIGRLAIVTDTPVAGPLATVAGHVVHPQVRAFGYADLAAAQAWAAGT
;
A
#
# COMPACT_ATOMS: atom_id res chain seq x y z
N MET A 1 -29.16 4.67 5.50
CA MET A 1 -29.14 5.78 4.52
C MET A 1 -27.69 6.22 4.38
N ILE A 2 -27.22 6.34 3.17
CA ILE A 2 -25.87 6.80 2.85
C ILE A 2 -25.96 8.04 1.96
N GLU A 3 -25.03 8.97 2.11
CA GLU A 3 -24.96 10.21 1.35
C GLU A 3 -23.52 10.43 0.85
N ARG A 4 -23.37 10.83 -0.42
CA ARG A 4 -22.08 11.24 -0.98
C ARG A 4 -21.76 12.67 -0.53
N LEU A 5 -20.58 12.88 0.02
CA LEU A 5 -20.06 14.20 0.36
C LEU A 5 -19.43 14.83 -0.89
N THR A 6 -19.73 16.09 -1.14
CA THR A 6 -19.30 16.78 -2.39
C THR A 6 -18.28 17.90 -2.15
N ASP A 7 -18.17 18.39 -0.91
CA ASP A 7 -17.25 19.49 -0.55
C ASP A 7 -15.94 18.93 0.00
N LEU A 8 -15.15 18.27 -0.89
CA LEU A 8 -13.90 17.60 -0.55
C LEU A 8 -12.78 17.96 -1.51
N PRO A 9 -11.52 17.91 -1.06
CA PRO A 9 -10.37 18.09 -1.93
C PRO A 9 -10.37 17.12 -3.13
N PRO A 10 -9.78 17.50 -4.26
CA PRO A 10 -9.65 16.61 -5.41
C PRO A 10 -8.99 15.28 -5.03
N GLY A 11 -9.54 14.15 -5.52
CA GLY A 11 -9.05 12.81 -5.24
C GLY A 11 -9.48 12.22 -3.90
N VAL A 12 -10.27 12.93 -3.11
CA VAL A 12 -10.86 12.41 -1.87
C VAL A 12 -12.34 12.09 -2.12
N LEU A 13 -12.72 10.85 -1.85
CA LEU A 13 -14.11 10.41 -1.83
C LEU A 13 -14.70 10.54 -0.43
N GLY A 14 -15.91 11.01 -0.33
CA GLY A 14 -16.59 11.14 0.95
C GLY A 14 -17.95 10.48 0.99
N LEU A 15 -18.22 9.83 2.10
CA LEU A 15 -19.48 9.19 2.43
C LEU A 15 -19.92 9.58 3.83
N ARG A 16 -21.20 9.85 4.00
CA ARG A 16 -21.86 9.97 5.31
C ARG A 16 -22.79 8.80 5.49
N ALA A 17 -22.59 8.03 6.55
CA ALA A 17 -23.36 6.83 6.88
C ALA A 17 -24.22 7.07 8.12
N GLY A 18 -25.55 6.96 7.96
CA GLY A 18 -26.53 7.03 9.02
C GLY A 18 -27.48 5.84 9.00
N GLY A 19 -28.08 5.53 10.16
CA GLY A 19 -28.98 4.40 10.28
C GLY A 19 -28.31 3.05 9.96
N ARG A 20 -28.97 2.20 9.22
CA ARG A 20 -28.45 0.87 8.81
C ARG A 20 -28.17 0.86 7.31
N LEU A 21 -26.96 0.46 6.92
CA LEU A 21 -26.60 0.29 5.51
C LEU A 21 -27.11 -1.04 4.97
N THR A 22 -27.63 -1.00 3.75
CA THR A 22 -28.25 -2.13 3.05
C THR A 22 -27.45 -2.46 1.79
N ALA A 23 -27.71 -3.61 1.16
CA ALA A 23 -27.16 -3.96 -0.15
C ALA A 23 -27.50 -2.91 -1.22
N ALA A 24 -28.70 -2.32 -1.18
CA ALA A 24 -29.08 -1.25 -2.11
C ALA A 24 -28.18 0.01 -1.96
N ASP A 25 -27.76 0.38 -0.75
CA ASP A 25 -26.82 1.48 -0.55
C ASP A 25 -25.45 1.20 -1.22
N TYR A 26 -25.03 -0.08 -1.25
CA TYR A 26 -23.81 -0.50 -1.95
C TYR A 26 -23.98 -0.47 -3.47
N ASP A 27 -25.05 -1.02 -3.99
CA ASP A 27 -25.28 -1.11 -5.44
C ASP A 27 -25.52 0.27 -6.07
N GLU A 28 -26.26 1.14 -5.40
CA GLU A 28 -26.67 2.42 -5.95
C GLU A 28 -25.66 3.55 -5.71
N ILE A 29 -24.88 3.50 -4.63
CA ILE A 29 -24.02 4.63 -4.24
C ILE A 29 -22.56 4.22 -4.08
N ILE A 30 -22.24 3.23 -3.22
CA ILE A 30 -20.84 2.94 -2.84
C ILE A 30 -20.09 2.34 -4.03
N THR A 31 -20.64 1.29 -4.63
CA THR A 31 -19.99 0.57 -5.73
C THR A 31 -19.74 1.48 -6.96
N PRO A 32 -20.74 2.22 -7.46
CA PRO A 32 -20.51 3.14 -8.57
C PRO A 32 -19.48 4.23 -8.26
N MET A 33 -19.49 4.77 -7.04
CA MET A 33 -18.56 5.80 -6.63
C MET A 33 -17.12 5.30 -6.55
N VAL A 34 -16.92 4.09 -6.03
CA VAL A 34 -15.61 3.43 -5.99
C VAL A 34 -15.12 3.12 -7.40
N ASP A 35 -15.99 2.59 -8.26
CA ASP A 35 -15.65 2.27 -9.66
C ASP A 35 -15.30 3.52 -10.47
N GLU A 36 -16.06 4.61 -10.32
CA GLU A 36 -15.77 5.91 -10.94
C GLU A 36 -14.37 6.41 -10.54
N ALA A 37 -14.04 6.34 -9.26
CA ALA A 37 -12.77 6.82 -8.76
C ALA A 37 -11.58 5.93 -9.17
N LEU A 38 -11.77 4.62 -9.19
CA LEU A 38 -10.75 3.68 -9.70
C LEU A 38 -10.46 3.91 -11.18
N GLN A 39 -11.50 4.21 -11.99
CA GLN A 39 -11.34 4.52 -13.40
C GLN A 39 -10.66 5.87 -13.63
N ALA A 40 -10.96 6.88 -12.80
CA ALA A 40 -10.44 8.23 -12.96
C ALA A 40 -8.98 8.37 -12.50
N ALA A 41 -8.62 7.80 -11.36
CA ALA A 41 -7.32 8.01 -10.72
C ALA A 41 -6.57 6.72 -10.38
N GLY A 42 -7.21 5.56 -10.47
CA GLY A 42 -6.64 4.27 -10.06
C GLY A 42 -6.36 4.14 -8.56
N ARG A 43 -6.66 5.18 -7.77
CA ARG A 43 -6.34 5.26 -6.33
C ARG A 43 -7.47 5.93 -5.56
N LEU A 44 -7.63 5.53 -4.30
CA LEU A 44 -8.75 5.94 -3.44
C LEU A 44 -8.27 6.53 -2.13
N ARG A 45 -8.77 7.70 -1.77
CA ARG A 45 -8.69 8.29 -0.45
C ARG A 45 -10.11 8.51 0.05
N CYS A 46 -10.47 7.85 1.14
CA CYS A 46 -11.87 7.80 1.57
C CYS A 46 -12.07 8.52 2.89
N LEU A 47 -13.01 9.46 2.94
CA LEU A 47 -13.52 10.06 4.16
C LEU A 47 -14.89 9.47 4.46
N ILE A 48 -15.04 8.86 5.63
CA ILE A 48 -16.29 8.23 6.07
C ILE A 48 -16.76 8.94 7.32
N GLU A 49 -17.88 9.64 7.24
CA GLU A 49 -18.56 10.20 8.41
C GLU A 49 -19.61 9.22 8.94
N ILE A 50 -19.49 8.88 10.21
CA ILE A 50 -20.46 8.01 10.90
C ILE A 50 -21.37 8.87 11.78
N GLU A 51 -22.63 8.93 11.45
CA GLU A 51 -23.62 9.65 12.24
C GLU A 51 -23.91 8.95 13.58
N PRO A 52 -24.34 9.70 14.61
CA PRO A 52 -24.68 9.14 15.93
C PRO A 52 -25.75 8.05 15.89
N GLY A 53 -26.59 8.04 14.86
CA GLY A 53 -27.65 7.04 14.67
C GLY A 53 -27.26 5.82 13.84
N PHE A 54 -25.97 5.63 13.52
CA PHE A 54 -25.51 4.50 12.73
C PHE A 54 -25.69 3.17 13.48
N GLN A 55 -26.32 2.19 12.83
CA GLN A 55 -26.69 0.88 13.40
C GLN A 55 -25.93 -0.29 12.78
N GLY A 56 -24.91 -0.01 11.93
CA GLY A 56 -24.15 -1.04 11.23
C GLY A 56 -24.73 -1.41 9.86
N LEU A 57 -24.32 -2.57 9.36
CA LEU A 57 -24.70 -3.10 8.06
C LEU A 57 -25.74 -4.20 8.20
N THR A 58 -26.59 -4.39 7.18
CA THR A 58 -27.37 -5.61 7.07
C THR A 58 -26.49 -6.80 6.68
N PRO A 59 -26.87 -8.08 6.92
CA PRO A 59 -26.08 -9.24 6.55
C PRO A 59 -25.71 -9.28 5.05
N ASP A 60 -26.63 -8.86 4.18
CA ASP A 60 -26.38 -8.81 2.74
C ASP A 60 -25.36 -7.70 2.39
N ALA A 61 -25.48 -6.53 3.03
CA ALA A 61 -24.52 -5.44 2.88
C ALA A 61 -23.11 -5.80 3.34
N VAL A 62 -22.95 -6.67 4.33
CA VAL A 62 -21.61 -7.17 4.75
C VAL A 62 -20.91 -7.91 3.60
N ALA A 63 -21.65 -8.70 2.83
CA ALA A 63 -21.08 -9.41 1.69
C ALA A 63 -20.63 -8.42 0.58
N ASP A 64 -21.39 -7.34 0.36
CA ASP A 64 -21.06 -6.31 -0.60
C ASP A 64 -19.89 -5.45 -0.14
N ASP A 65 -19.82 -5.12 1.16
CA ASP A 65 -18.68 -4.43 1.78
C ASP A 65 -17.37 -5.20 1.56
N VAL A 66 -17.38 -6.50 1.84
CA VAL A 66 -16.22 -7.37 1.59
C VAL A 66 -15.85 -7.41 0.11
N ARG A 67 -16.83 -7.49 -0.79
CA ARG A 67 -16.60 -7.53 -2.25
C ARG A 67 -15.98 -6.23 -2.75
N VAL A 68 -16.52 -5.07 -2.36
CA VAL A 68 -16.00 -3.75 -2.70
C VAL A 68 -14.63 -3.55 -2.07
N GLY A 69 -14.47 -3.91 -0.80
CA GLY A 69 -13.20 -3.85 -0.08
C GLY A 69 -12.10 -4.67 -0.75
N LEU A 70 -12.37 -5.91 -1.16
CA LEU A 70 -11.40 -6.76 -1.86
C LEU A 70 -11.02 -6.19 -3.23
N ARG A 71 -11.98 -5.61 -3.97
CA ARG A 71 -11.74 -5.00 -5.29
C ARG A 71 -10.90 -3.72 -5.18
N ALA A 72 -11.16 -2.89 -4.16
CA ALA A 72 -10.44 -1.65 -3.93
C ALA A 72 -9.13 -1.82 -3.13
N PHE A 73 -8.85 -3.02 -2.61
CA PHE A 73 -7.83 -3.29 -1.60
C PHE A 73 -6.43 -2.77 -1.95
N GLY A 74 -6.01 -2.90 -3.22
CA GLY A 74 -4.71 -2.43 -3.69
C GLY A 74 -4.68 -0.94 -4.04
N ALA A 75 -5.85 -0.32 -4.19
CA ALA A 75 -5.99 1.05 -4.68
C ALA A 75 -6.23 2.08 -3.56
N VAL A 76 -6.51 1.63 -2.32
CA VAL A 76 -6.78 2.55 -1.20
C VAL A 76 -5.48 3.12 -0.65
N ASP A 77 -5.32 4.44 -0.73
CA ASP A 77 -4.20 5.20 -0.17
C ASP A 77 -4.38 5.54 1.30
N GLY A 78 -5.61 5.69 1.74
CA GLY A 78 -5.94 5.98 3.12
C GLY A 78 -7.41 6.16 3.39
N VAL A 79 -7.80 5.95 4.64
CA VAL A 79 -9.17 6.13 5.12
C VAL A 79 -9.19 7.01 6.36
N ALA A 80 -9.98 8.08 6.32
CA ALA A 80 -10.32 8.89 7.48
C ALA A 80 -11.75 8.56 7.93
N VAL A 81 -11.93 8.29 9.21
CA VAL A 81 -13.26 8.06 9.79
C VAL A 81 -13.56 9.18 10.77
N VAL A 82 -14.61 9.94 10.52
CA VAL A 82 -15.12 10.96 11.43
C VAL A 82 -16.26 10.35 12.22
N ALA A 83 -16.07 10.11 13.51
CA ALA A 83 -17.04 9.38 14.32
C ALA A 83 -16.96 9.70 15.82
N GLY A 84 -18.03 9.40 16.55
CA GLY A 84 -18.08 9.57 17.99
C GLY A 84 -17.13 8.66 18.78
N PRO A 85 -16.94 8.90 20.10
CA PRO A 85 -15.93 8.22 20.92
C PRO A 85 -16.00 6.69 20.93
N GLY A 86 -17.17 6.09 20.77
CA GLY A 86 -17.34 4.63 20.69
C GLY A 86 -16.66 3.99 19.48
N TRP A 87 -16.50 4.74 18.41
CA TRP A 87 -15.87 4.29 17.17
C TRP A 87 -14.34 4.22 17.24
N VAL A 88 -13.71 4.97 18.15
CA VAL A 88 -12.25 4.89 18.32
C VAL A 88 -11.83 3.49 18.74
N ALA A 89 -12.59 2.84 19.63
CA ALA A 89 -12.35 1.46 20.06
C ALA A 89 -12.63 0.45 18.94
N GLU A 90 -13.67 0.66 18.14
CA GLU A 90 -13.99 -0.16 16.97
C GLU A 90 -12.93 -0.02 15.88
N ALA A 91 -12.58 1.21 15.51
CA ALA A 91 -11.55 1.46 14.50
C ALA A 91 -10.18 0.94 14.93
N SER A 92 -9.81 1.01 16.22
CA SER A 92 -8.58 0.41 16.75
C SER A 92 -8.60 -1.11 16.63
N ARG A 93 -9.77 -1.73 16.78
CA ARG A 93 -9.98 -3.17 16.59
C ARG A 93 -9.82 -3.58 15.12
N TRP A 94 -10.34 -2.77 14.19
CA TRP A 94 -10.22 -2.99 12.75
C TRP A 94 -8.81 -2.64 12.23
N ALA A 95 -8.21 -1.53 12.68
CA ALA A 95 -6.86 -1.11 12.30
C ALA A 95 -5.78 -2.09 12.81
N GLY A 96 -6.01 -2.76 13.95
CA GLY A 96 -5.11 -3.79 14.47
C GLY A 96 -5.11 -5.09 13.66
N PHE A 97 -6.08 -5.27 12.78
CA PHE A 97 -6.31 -6.62 12.25
C PHE A 97 -6.15 -6.79 10.74
N LEU A 98 -5.96 -5.84 9.88
CA LEU A 98 -5.78 -6.20 8.44
C LEU A 98 -6.04 -5.06 7.44
N VAL A 99 -6.01 -3.81 7.83
CA VAL A 99 -6.19 -2.74 6.83
C VAL A 99 -4.83 -2.42 6.21
N PRO A 100 -4.65 -2.60 4.89
CA PRO A 100 -3.37 -2.42 4.21
C PRO A 100 -3.03 -0.96 3.91
N PHE A 101 -3.75 -0.02 4.50
CA PHE A 101 -3.64 1.42 4.25
C PHE A 101 -3.68 2.21 5.57
N PRO A 102 -3.16 3.46 5.60
CA PRO A 102 -3.32 4.34 6.75
C PRO A 102 -4.79 4.58 7.07
N LEU A 103 -5.19 4.31 8.32
CA LEU A 103 -6.52 4.58 8.83
C LEU A 103 -6.39 5.53 10.02
N ARG A 104 -7.15 6.63 10.01
CA ARG A 104 -7.19 7.59 11.12
C ARG A 104 -8.62 7.94 11.50
N VAL A 105 -8.87 7.99 12.80
CA VAL A 105 -10.17 8.42 13.34
C VAL A 105 -10.07 9.85 13.82
N PHE A 106 -11.08 10.63 13.49
CA PHE A 106 -11.27 12.03 13.85
C PHE A 106 -12.54 12.18 14.67
N ALA A 107 -12.57 13.19 15.54
CA ALA A 107 -13.76 13.48 16.34
C ALA A 107 -14.88 14.09 15.46
N PRO A 108 -16.15 14.01 15.90
CA PRO A 108 -17.24 14.73 15.26
C PRO A 108 -16.91 16.24 15.17
N GLY A 109 -17.10 16.81 13.97
CA GLY A 109 -16.75 18.21 13.68
C GLY A 109 -15.33 18.42 13.13
N GLU A 110 -14.46 17.41 13.13
CA GLU A 110 -13.11 17.50 12.53
C GLU A 110 -13.09 17.10 11.05
N HIS A 111 -14.19 17.27 10.33
CA HIS A 111 -14.32 16.96 8.90
C HIS A 111 -13.18 17.59 8.05
N GLY A 112 -12.94 18.90 8.24
CA GLY A 112 -11.87 19.60 7.51
C GLY A 112 -10.50 19.02 7.79
N ALA A 113 -10.17 18.74 9.06
CA ALA A 113 -8.90 18.13 9.42
C ALA A 113 -8.73 16.71 8.85
N ALA A 114 -9.82 15.95 8.75
CA ALA A 114 -9.84 14.63 8.12
C ALA A 114 -9.59 14.70 6.61
N ALA A 115 -10.25 15.66 5.94
CA ALA A 115 -10.08 15.91 4.51
C ALA A 115 -8.67 16.42 4.19
N ASP A 116 -8.13 17.34 4.98
CA ASP A 116 -6.76 17.85 4.84
C ASP A 116 -5.71 16.74 5.05
N TRP A 117 -5.92 15.88 6.05
CA TRP A 117 -5.03 14.74 6.28
C TRP A 117 -5.01 13.78 5.08
N LEU A 118 -6.17 13.47 4.50
CA LEU A 118 -6.25 12.63 3.30
C LEU A 118 -5.59 13.31 2.11
N ALA A 119 -5.82 14.62 1.91
CA ALA A 119 -5.20 15.37 0.83
C ALA A 119 -3.68 15.43 0.95
N ALA A 120 -3.16 15.49 2.17
CA ALA A 120 -1.72 15.51 2.47
C ALA A 120 -1.05 14.13 2.38
N LEU A 121 -1.80 13.03 2.22
CA LEU A 121 -1.17 11.73 1.98
C LEU A 121 -0.37 11.80 0.67
N PRO A 122 0.85 11.22 0.63
CA PRO A 122 1.66 11.24 -0.58
C PRO A 122 0.85 10.70 -1.79
N ALA A 123 0.90 11.39 -2.90
CA ALA A 123 0.22 10.95 -4.13
C ALA A 123 1.07 9.94 -4.90
N ASP A 124 2.40 10.08 -4.78
CA ASP A 124 3.35 9.27 -5.51
C ASP A 124 3.62 7.94 -4.80
N ALA A 125 4.00 6.94 -5.58
CA ALA A 125 4.53 5.69 -5.06
C ALA A 125 5.75 5.98 -4.18
N GLY A 126 5.87 5.31 -3.05
CA GLY A 126 7.05 5.39 -2.16
C GLY A 126 8.30 4.76 -2.78
N ILE A 127 8.16 4.27 -4.02
CA ILE A 127 9.19 3.58 -4.77
C ILE A 127 9.23 4.06 -6.23
N THR A 128 10.43 4.32 -6.74
CA THR A 128 10.67 4.54 -8.17
C THR A 128 11.43 3.35 -8.71
N LEU A 129 10.98 2.79 -9.85
CA LEU A 129 11.52 1.59 -10.45
C LEU A 129 12.20 1.88 -11.79
N ALA A 130 13.38 1.33 -11.98
CA ALA A 130 14.10 1.35 -13.26
C ALA A 130 14.59 -0.06 -13.59
N LEU A 131 14.09 -0.65 -14.69
CA LEU A 131 14.57 -1.92 -15.22
C LEU A 131 15.62 -1.64 -16.31
N ASP A 132 16.82 -2.11 -16.12
CA ASP A 132 17.82 -2.21 -17.18
C ASP A 132 17.62 -3.52 -17.94
N ALA A 133 17.01 -3.41 -19.11
CA ALA A 133 16.71 -4.56 -19.96
C ALA A 133 17.96 -5.21 -20.58
N SER A 134 19.10 -4.57 -20.54
CA SER A 134 20.37 -5.16 -21.06
C SER A 134 21.02 -6.10 -20.05
N THR A 135 20.85 -5.81 -18.75
CA THR A 135 21.47 -6.57 -17.65
C THR A 135 20.46 -7.43 -16.87
N GLY A 136 19.17 -7.14 -16.98
CA GLY A 136 18.13 -7.78 -16.17
C GLY A 136 18.17 -7.34 -14.70
N VAL A 137 18.64 -6.11 -14.44
CA VAL A 137 18.69 -5.53 -13.10
C VAL A 137 17.57 -4.52 -12.93
N VAL A 138 16.80 -4.67 -11.84
CA VAL A 138 15.85 -3.66 -11.41
C VAL A 138 16.45 -2.84 -10.28
N THR A 139 16.44 -1.52 -10.43
CA THR A 139 16.76 -0.58 -9.35
C THR A 139 15.48 0.00 -8.79
N ALA A 140 15.29 -0.19 -7.50
CA ALA A 140 14.15 0.34 -6.74
C ALA A 140 14.65 1.42 -5.78
N GLU A 141 14.33 2.68 -6.08
CA GLU A 141 14.61 3.80 -5.18
C GLU A 141 13.44 4.00 -4.23
N VAL A 142 13.70 3.86 -2.93
CA VAL A 142 12.70 3.97 -1.87
C VAL A 142 12.85 5.32 -1.18
N THR A 143 11.86 6.19 -1.36
CA THR A 143 11.87 7.57 -0.85
C THR A 143 10.96 7.75 0.36
N GLU A 144 9.92 6.93 0.49
CA GLU A 144 8.88 7.03 1.51
C GLU A 144 8.58 5.66 2.16
N ALA A 145 7.66 5.63 3.12
CA ALA A 145 7.20 4.39 3.71
C ALA A 145 6.47 3.53 2.66
N LEU A 146 6.89 2.27 2.53
CA LEU A 146 6.36 1.34 1.54
C LEU A 146 4.87 1.04 1.77
N ARG A 147 4.10 1.07 0.71
CA ARG A 147 2.66 0.80 0.63
C ARG A 147 2.40 -0.49 -0.14
N VAL A 148 1.16 -0.94 -0.11
CA VAL A 148 0.73 -2.12 -0.89
C VAL A 148 0.99 -1.92 -2.38
N GLY A 149 0.63 -0.75 -2.92
CA GLY A 149 0.79 -0.42 -4.33
C GLY A 149 2.25 -0.41 -4.82
N ASP A 150 3.22 -0.15 -3.94
CA ASP A 150 4.64 -0.18 -4.28
C ASP A 150 5.09 -1.60 -4.64
N PHE A 151 4.57 -2.61 -3.93
CA PHE A 151 4.85 -4.02 -4.24
C PHE A 151 4.10 -4.50 -5.49
N GLU A 152 2.94 -3.93 -5.77
CA GLU A 152 2.20 -4.19 -7.01
C GLU A 152 2.93 -3.58 -8.22
N ALA A 153 3.45 -2.34 -8.09
CA ALA A 153 4.28 -1.72 -9.10
C ALA A 153 5.57 -2.50 -9.34
N LEU A 154 6.22 -2.98 -8.26
CA LEU A 154 7.41 -3.83 -8.38
C LEU A 154 7.09 -5.14 -9.10
N ALA A 155 6.02 -5.85 -8.72
CA ALA A 155 5.58 -7.06 -9.38
C ALA A 155 5.25 -6.80 -10.86
N ALA A 156 4.49 -5.74 -11.17
CA ALA A 156 4.18 -5.35 -12.54
C ALA A 156 5.42 -5.05 -13.39
N THR A 157 6.51 -4.63 -12.77
CA THR A 157 7.80 -4.39 -13.46
C THR A 157 8.57 -5.69 -13.68
N VAL A 158 8.62 -6.59 -12.68
CA VAL A 158 9.45 -7.80 -12.74
C VAL A 158 8.76 -9.00 -13.37
N ASP A 159 7.45 -9.17 -13.18
CA ASP A 159 6.71 -10.35 -13.65
C ASP A 159 6.72 -10.51 -15.18
N PRO A 160 6.53 -9.46 -16.01
CA PRO A 160 6.64 -9.57 -17.46
C PRO A 160 8.06 -10.00 -17.89
N TRP A 161 9.09 -9.41 -17.26
CA TRP A 161 10.47 -9.80 -17.51
C TRP A 161 10.70 -11.26 -17.18
N MET A 162 10.29 -11.70 -15.98
CA MET A 162 10.46 -13.08 -15.53
C MET A 162 9.67 -14.07 -16.40
N GLY A 163 8.56 -13.63 -16.98
CA GLY A 163 7.77 -14.44 -17.92
C GLY A 163 8.43 -14.63 -19.27
N GLU A 164 9.13 -13.59 -19.76
CA GLU A 164 9.73 -13.58 -21.11
C GLU A 164 11.20 -14.01 -21.11
N LYS A 165 12.00 -13.51 -20.16
CA LYS A 165 13.47 -13.65 -20.13
C LYS A 165 13.97 -14.62 -19.06
N GLY A 166 13.12 -15.07 -18.15
CA GLY A 166 13.51 -15.94 -17.04
C GLY A 166 13.82 -15.15 -15.76
N ASP A 167 14.73 -15.67 -14.95
CA ASP A 167 15.01 -15.09 -13.63
C ASP A 167 15.67 -13.71 -13.73
N LEU A 168 15.36 -12.85 -12.76
CA LEU A 168 15.95 -11.52 -12.66
C LEU A 168 17.42 -11.64 -12.24
N THR A 169 18.33 -11.01 -12.98
CA THR A 169 19.77 -11.05 -12.67
C THR A 169 20.03 -10.41 -11.30
N GLY A 170 19.39 -9.25 -11.04
CA GLY A 170 19.56 -8.56 -9.78
C GLY A 170 18.44 -7.57 -9.44
N LEU A 171 18.29 -7.33 -8.14
CA LEU A 171 17.45 -6.28 -7.57
C LEU A 171 18.33 -5.38 -6.70
N VAL A 172 18.29 -4.08 -6.95
CA VAL A 172 18.99 -3.06 -6.17
C VAL A 172 17.96 -2.25 -5.40
N LEU A 173 18.02 -2.29 -4.07
CA LEU A 173 17.20 -1.45 -3.20
C LEU A 173 18.02 -0.25 -2.74
N HIS A 174 17.73 0.94 -3.27
CA HIS A 174 18.38 2.20 -2.92
C HIS A 174 17.51 2.97 -1.94
N LEU A 175 17.95 3.13 -0.68
CA LEU A 175 17.13 3.68 0.40
C LEU A 175 17.97 4.49 1.41
N ARG A 176 17.53 5.70 1.78
CA ARG A 176 18.22 6.55 2.77
C ARG A 176 18.16 6.01 4.20
N GLY A 177 17.16 5.19 4.49
CA GLY A 177 16.94 4.59 5.80
C GLY A 177 16.26 3.26 5.68
N PHE A 178 16.10 2.51 6.78
CA PHE A 178 15.33 1.27 6.71
C PHE A 178 13.87 1.59 6.38
N PRO A 179 13.30 1.02 5.31
CA PRO A 179 11.95 1.37 4.90
C PRO A 179 10.96 0.99 6.00
N ARG A 180 10.12 1.94 6.38
CA ARG A 180 8.94 1.63 7.20
C ARG A 180 7.81 1.20 6.28
N TRP A 181 6.95 0.31 6.77
CA TRP A 181 5.73 -0.02 6.07
C TRP A 181 4.63 0.95 6.51
N ALA A 182 3.92 1.49 5.54
CA ALA A 182 2.81 2.43 5.81
C ALA A 182 1.66 1.75 6.58
N SER A 183 1.57 0.41 6.48
CA SER A 183 0.55 -0.39 7.16
C SER A 183 0.99 -1.84 7.36
N ILE A 184 0.27 -2.60 8.20
CA ILE A 184 0.47 -4.06 8.36
C ILE A 184 0.23 -4.78 7.02
N GLY A 185 -0.72 -4.32 6.22
CA GLY A 185 -0.97 -4.88 4.90
C GLY A 185 0.21 -4.71 3.95
N ALA A 186 0.91 -3.57 4.00
CA ALA A 186 2.15 -3.37 3.23
C ALA A 186 3.25 -4.35 3.68
N LEU A 187 3.37 -4.62 4.99
CA LEU A 187 4.28 -5.65 5.50
C LEU A 187 3.89 -7.05 4.99
N VAL A 188 2.61 -7.42 5.04
CA VAL A 188 2.14 -8.71 4.52
C VAL A 188 2.40 -8.84 3.01
N ARG A 189 2.19 -7.76 2.25
CA ARG A 189 2.47 -7.73 0.82
C ARG A 189 3.97 -7.87 0.53
N HIS A 190 4.81 -7.21 1.33
CA HIS A 190 6.26 -7.39 1.28
C HIS A 190 6.65 -8.87 1.46
N VAL A 191 6.15 -9.52 2.51
CA VAL A 191 6.43 -10.94 2.76
C VAL A 191 5.97 -11.83 1.59
N ARG A 192 4.79 -11.58 1.05
CA ARG A 192 4.30 -12.32 -0.13
C ARG A 192 5.16 -12.10 -1.36
N PHE A 193 5.57 -10.86 -1.62
CA PHE A 193 6.47 -10.55 -2.73
C PHE A 193 7.78 -11.29 -2.57
N VAL A 194 8.41 -11.21 -1.41
CA VAL A 194 9.68 -11.90 -1.12
C VAL A 194 9.53 -13.42 -1.33
N VAL A 195 8.52 -14.05 -0.72
CA VAL A 195 8.29 -15.50 -0.84
C VAL A 195 8.04 -15.93 -2.30
N GLY A 196 7.31 -15.11 -3.06
CA GLY A 196 6.99 -15.42 -4.48
C GLY A 196 8.17 -15.24 -5.45
N HIS A 197 9.12 -14.34 -5.13
CA HIS A 197 10.14 -13.92 -6.07
C HIS A 197 11.57 -14.24 -5.64
N GLN A 198 11.83 -14.54 -4.34
CA GLN A 198 13.20 -14.73 -3.83
C GLN A 198 13.99 -15.81 -4.58
N GLY A 199 13.35 -16.88 -4.99
CA GLY A 199 13.99 -17.98 -5.74
C GLY A 199 14.29 -17.64 -7.21
N ARG A 200 13.79 -16.49 -7.70
CA ARG A 200 13.92 -16.02 -9.08
C ARG A 200 14.72 -14.72 -9.21
N ILE A 201 15.36 -14.28 -8.12
CA ILE A 201 16.25 -13.12 -8.10
C ILE A 201 17.65 -13.64 -7.79
N GLY A 202 18.60 -13.43 -8.68
CA GLY A 202 19.98 -13.93 -8.51
C GLY A 202 20.72 -13.18 -7.41
N ARG A 203 20.67 -11.84 -7.41
CA ARG A 203 21.40 -10.97 -6.47
C ARG A 203 20.52 -9.86 -5.93
N LEU A 204 20.67 -9.55 -4.63
CA LEU A 204 19.99 -8.45 -3.98
C LEU A 204 21.04 -7.50 -3.36
N ALA A 205 21.17 -6.30 -3.95
CA ALA A 205 21.98 -5.23 -3.39
C ALA A 205 21.11 -4.32 -2.51
N ILE A 206 21.56 -4.04 -1.29
CA ILE A 206 20.93 -3.07 -0.39
C ILE A 206 21.87 -1.89 -0.24
N VAL A 207 21.45 -0.73 -0.77
CA VAL A 207 22.24 0.49 -0.85
C VAL A 207 21.72 1.50 0.18
N THR A 208 22.38 1.61 1.31
CA THR A 208 21.91 2.43 2.44
C THR A 208 23.04 2.74 3.41
N ASP A 209 22.95 3.89 4.08
CA ASP A 209 23.86 4.25 5.20
C ASP A 209 23.35 3.74 6.55
N THR A 210 22.16 3.15 6.60
CA THR A 210 21.62 2.55 7.83
C THR A 210 22.31 1.21 8.12
N PRO A 211 22.77 0.94 9.36
CA PRO A 211 23.34 -0.35 9.70
C PRO A 211 22.33 -1.50 9.49
N VAL A 212 22.58 -2.35 8.49
CA VAL A 212 21.73 -3.50 8.15
C VAL A 212 22.36 -4.84 8.53
N ALA A 213 23.48 -4.84 9.23
CA ALA A 213 24.26 -6.04 9.55
C ALA A 213 23.46 -7.11 10.33
N GLY A 214 22.63 -6.71 11.31
CA GLY A 214 21.82 -7.64 12.10
C GLY A 214 20.72 -8.34 11.28
N PRO A 215 19.85 -7.60 10.58
CA PRO A 215 18.82 -8.19 9.71
C PRO A 215 19.39 -9.05 8.59
N LEU A 216 20.49 -8.63 7.95
CA LEU A 216 21.14 -9.39 6.87
C LEU A 216 21.79 -10.68 7.35
N ALA A 217 22.42 -10.70 8.53
CA ALA A 217 23.01 -11.90 9.09
C ALA A 217 21.96 -13.00 9.34
N THR A 218 20.74 -12.60 9.73
CA THR A 218 19.63 -13.53 9.95
C THR A 218 19.10 -14.13 8.64
N VAL A 219 19.07 -13.33 7.57
CA VAL A 219 18.59 -13.78 6.24
C VAL A 219 19.66 -14.64 5.54
N ALA A 220 20.94 -14.27 5.62
CA ALA A 220 22.03 -14.99 4.97
C ALA A 220 22.25 -16.41 5.49
N GLY A 221 21.81 -16.73 6.71
CA GLY A 221 21.98 -18.06 7.31
C GLY A 221 20.96 -19.11 6.84
N HIS A 222 19.91 -18.74 6.13
CA HIS A 222 18.77 -19.64 5.85
C HIS A 222 18.32 -19.68 4.37
N VAL A 223 18.92 -18.90 3.49
CA VAL A 223 18.44 -18.78 2.09
C VAL A 223 19.59 -18.96 1.11
N VAL A 224 19.48 -19.98 0.26
CA VAL A 224 20.46 -20.29 -0.80
C VAL A 224 20.40 -19.24 -1.92
N HIS A 225 19.31 -18.49 -2.06
CA HIS A 225 19.07 -17.42 -3.04
C HIS A 225 18.15 -16.36 -2.47
N PRO A 226 18.28 -15.05 -2.86
CA PRO A 226 19.36 -14.45 -3.64
C PRO A 226 20.68 -14.28 -2.87
N GLN A 227 21.80 -14.05 -3.58
CA GLN A 227 23.01 -13.52 -2.93
C GLN A 227 22.72 -12.09 -2.46
N VAL A 228 22.95 -11.78 -1.20
CA VAL A 228 22.65 -10.46 -0.62
C VAL A 228 23.93 -9.73 -0.27
N ARG A 229 24.04 -8.44 -0.67
CA ARG A 229 25.18 -7.57 -0.32
C ARG A 229 24.71 -6.17 0.02
N ALA A 230 25.32 -5.58 1.04
CA ALA A 230 25.11 -4.18 1.43
C ALA A 230 26.18 -3.27 0.81
N PHE A 231 25.75 -2.05 0.45
CA PHE A 231 26.59 -0.97 -0.07
C PHE A 231 26.24 0.33 0.65
N GLY A 232 27.19 1.27 0.74
CA GLY A 232 26.90 2.64 1.19
C GLY A 232 25.93 3.34 0.24
N TYR A 233 25.16 4.31 0.76
CA TYR A 233 24.16 5.03 -0.04
C TYR A 233 24.75 5.69 -1.30
N ALA A 234 25.98 6.17 -1.24
CA ALA A 234 26.68 6.78 -2.36
C ALA A 234 27.17 5.76 -3.42
N ASP A 235 27.20 4.47 -3.12
CA ASP A 235 27.79 3.42 -3.94
C ASP A 235 26.82 2.76 -4.91
N LEU A 236 25.77 3.46 -5.36
CA LEU A 236 24.72 2.94 -6.22
C LEU A 236 25.27 2.29 -7.49
N ALA A 237 26.22 2.92 -8.18
CA ALA A 237 26.79 2.39 -9.41
C ALA A 237 27.54 1.06 -9.17
N ALA A 238 28.27 0.95 -8.06
CA ALA A 238 28.97 -0.30 -7.68
C ALA A 238 27.95 -1.41 -7.33
N ALA A 239 26.83 -1.05 -6.68
CA ALA A 239 25.76 -1.99 -6.37
C ALA A 239 25.06 -2.51 -7.63
N GLN A 240 24.78 -1.64 -8.60
CA GLN A 240 24.22 -2.01 -9.90
C GLN A 240 25.14 -2.94 -10.69
N ALA A 241 26.45 -2.62 -10.77
CA ALA A 241 27.44 -3.47 -11.41
C ALA A 241 27.50 -4.85 -10.74
N TRP A 242 27.56 -4.89 -9.42
CA TRP A 242 27.56 -6.16 -8.69
C TRP A 242 26.26 -6.96 -8.90
N ALA A 243 25.11 -6.30 -8.92
CA ALA A 243 23.82 -6.94 -9.17
C ALA A 243 23.73 -7.51 -10.60
N ALA A 244 24.37 -6.87 -11.57
CA ALA A 244 24.49 -7.33 -12.95
C ALA A 244 25.49 -8.50 -13.14
N GLY A 245 26.34 -8.76 -12.16
CA GLY A 245 27.34 -9.82 -12.26
C GLY A 245 28.66 -9.40 -12.89
N THR A 246 28.89 -8.09 -12.97
CA THR A 246 30.13 -7.50 -13.52
C THR A 246 31.04 -6.98 -12.42
#